data_cb88b71c227d46d865ca09f60a09e288
#
_entry.id   cb88b71c227d46d865ca09f60a09e288
#
_cell.length_a   1.000
_cell.length_b   1.000
_cell.length_c   1.000
_cell.angle_alpha   90.00
_cell.angle_beta   90.00
_cell.angle_gamma   90.00
#
_symmetry.space_group_name_H-M   'P 1'
#
loop_
_entity.id
_entity.type
_entity.pdbx_description
1 polymer ?
#
loop_
_entity_poly.entity_id
_entity_poly.type
_entity_poly.pdbx_seq_one_letter_code
_entity_poly.pdbx_strand_id
1 'polypeptide(L)'
;GAGEKRGQNRIHLDLTTSSLDDQHDTVAHLLLLGGAHVDIGQGPDDTHVVLADPEGNELCIIEPTNRFLSSCPRLGAVNCDGTRELGHFWSAAIGWPLVWDQDEETAVQAPTGTGPKLTWSGPPLMPRLGDDRFHLHVAPAGGRRAQDALETLLALGATRSERQRCAGATAWRDVDGNDVCLVEEAR
;
A
#
# COMPACT_ATOMS: atom_id res chain seq x y z
N GLY A 1 9.70 -11.64 14.32
CA GLY A 1 10.25 -10.37 13.83
C GLY A 1 10.43 -10.44 12.33
N ALA A 2 10.24 -9.34 11.64
CA ALA A 2 10.56 -9.24 10.24
C ALA A 2 12.04 -9.58 10.02
N GLY A 3 12.33 -10.36 8.99
CA GLY A 3 13.72 -10.70 8.63
C GLY A 3 14.53 -9.44 8.27
N GLU A 4 15.83 -9.59 8.05
CA GLU A 4 16.69 -8.51 7.59
C GLU A 4 16.11 -7.85 6.32
N LYS A 5 16.02 -6.53 6.31
CA LYS A 5 15.53 -5.77 5.16
C LYS A 5 16.48 -5.93 3.97
N ARG A 6 15.93 -6.30 2.83
CA ARG A 6 16.64 -6.48 1.56
C ARG A 6 15.99 -5.64 0.47
N GLY A 7 16.62 -4.52 0.14
CA GLY A 7 16.09 -3.58 -0.85
C GLY A 7 14.91 -2.74 -0.34
N GLN A 8 14.25 -2.04 -1.23
CA GLN A 8 13.09 -1.19 -0.94
C GLN A 8 11.85 -2.05 -0.69
N ASN A 9 11.00 -1.62 0.24
CA ASN A 9 9.71 -2.27 0.48
C ASN A 9 8.76 -2.04 -0.72
N ARG A 10 7.99 -3.06 -1.06
CA ARG A 10 6.97 -2.97 -2.11
C ARG A 10 5.67 -2.30 -1.64
N ILE A 11 5.56 -2.02 -0.35
CA ILE A 11 4.46 -1.27 0.25
C ILE A 11 5.07 -0.23 1.17
N HIS A 12 4.62 1.02 1.04
CA HIS A 12 4.96 2.11 1.95
C HIS A 12 3.73 2.96 2.27
N LEU A 13 3.87 3.85 3.23
CA LEU A 13 2.79 4.74 3.68
C LEU A 13 3.06 6.16 3.20
N ASP A 14 2.02 6.82 2.69
CA ASP A 14 2.05 8.23 2.35
C ASP A 14 1.28 9.03 3.40
N LEU A 15 1.97 9.94 4.07
CA LEU A 15 1.39 10.84 5.07
C LEU A 15 1.16 12.21 4.44
N THR A 16 -0.09 12.66 4.42
CA THR A 16 -0.45 13.99 3.93
C THR A 16 -0.08 15.09 4.93
N THR A 17 0.17 16.29 4.43
CA THR A 17 0.40 17.48 5.24
C THR A 17 -0.52 18.62 4.79
N SER A 18 -0.81 19.54 5.72
CA SER A 18 -1.73 20.65 5.50
C SER A 18 -1.04 21.95 5.08
N SER A 19 0.27 22.03 5.30
CA SER A 19 1.13 23.18 4.95
C SER A 19 2.59 22.73 4.84
N LEU A 20 3.46 23.56 4.26
CA LEU A 20 4.90 23.30 4.27
C LEU A 20 5.47 23.26 5.70
N ASP A 21 4.96 24.08 6.60
CA ASP A 21 5.36 24.04 8.01
C ASP A 21 4.96 22.70 8.64
N ASP A 22 3.73 22.22 8.39
CA ASP A 22 3.29 20.88 8.84
C ASP A 22 4.16 19.75 8.25
N GLN A 23 4.60 19.88 7.00
CA GLN A 23 5.53 18.93 6.39
C GLN A 23 6.89 18.94 7.10
N HIS A 24 7.47 20.12 7.30
CA HIS A 24 8.75 20.26 8.00
C HIS A 24 8.67 19.75 9.45
N ASP A 25 7.62 20.13 10.18
CA ASP A 25 7.40 19.68 11.56
C ASP A 25 7.23 18.17 11.65
N THR A 26 6.50 17.58 10.71
CA THR A 26 6.31 16.13 10.61
C THR A 26 7.64 15.42 10.37
N VAL A 27 8.44 15.89 9.42
CA VAL A 27 9.78 15.34 9.13
C VAL A 27 10.66 15.47 10.38
N ALA A 28 10.74 16.65 10.99
CA ALA A 28 11.55 16.87 12.18
C ALA A 28 11.14 15.95 13.34
N HIS A 29 9.84 15.78 13.55
CA HIS A 29 9.32 14.89 14.58
C HIS A 29 9.70 13.42 14.33
N LEU A 30 9.57 12.93 13.10
CA LEU A 30 9.92 11.56 12.75
C LEU A 30 11.42 11.30 12.89
N LEU A 31 12.28 12.28 12.54
CA LEU A 31 13.72 12.19 12.75
C LEU A 31 14.06 12.10 14.25
N LEU A 32 13.38 12.86 15.11
CA LEU A 32 13.53 12.80 16.59
C LEU A 32 13.12 11.43 17.15
N LEU A 33 12.18 10.74 16.50
CA LEU A 33 11.76 9.39 16.87
C LEU A 33 12.70 8.29 16.34
N GLY A 34 13.82 8.66 15.72
CA GLY A 34 14.83 7.74 15.21
C GLY A 34 14.67 7.36 13.73
N GLY A 35 13.78 8.02 13.01
CA GLY A 35 13.72 7.92 11.57
C GLY A 35 14.95 8.54 10.90
N ALA A 36 15.15 8.25 9.63
CA ALA A 36 16.25 8.79 8.83
C ALA A 36 15.79 9.13 7.42
N HIS A 37 16.42 10.13 6.80
CA HIS A 37 16.24 10.35 5.37
C HIS A 37 16.78 9.16 4.57
N VAL A 38 16.08 8.79 3.52
CA VAL A 38 16.50 7.73 2.60
C VAL A 38 16.34 8.20 1.16
N ASP A 39 17.34 7.88 0.35
CA ASP A 39 17.33 8.10 -1.09
C ASP A 39 16.83 6.81 -1.76
N ILE A 40 15.69 6.89 -2.43
CA ILE A 40 15.10 5.81 -3.22
C ILE A 40 15.07 6.16 -4.72
N GLY A 41 15.83 7.20 -5.13
CA GLY A 41 15.90 7.68 -6.51
C GLY A 41 15.00 8.87 -6.81
N GLN A 42 14.53 9.60 -5.77
CA GLN A 42 13.76 10.81 -5.97
C GLN A 42 14.58 11.87 -6.73
N GLY A 43 13.90 12.53 -7.67
CA GLY A 43 14.47 13.59 -8.49
C GLY A 43 14.50 14.96 -7.80
N PRO A 44 15.17 15.95 -8.41
CA PRO A 44 15.27 17.30 -7.84
C PRO A 44 13.93 18.06 -7.82
N ASP A 45 12.95 17.62 -8.60
CA ASP A 45 11.63 18.24 -8.69
C ASP A 45 10.60 17.59 -7.74
N ASP A 46 10.97 16.49 -7.07
CA ASP A 46 10.11 15.82 -6.10
C ASP A 46 9.97 16.67 -4.83
N THR A 47 8.74 16.94 -4.44
CA THR A 47 8.41 17.83 -3.32
C THR A 47 8.01 17.06 -2.06
N HIS A 48 7.78 15.75 -2.18
CA HIS A 48 7.62 14.86 -1.03
C HIS A 48 8.97 14.52 -0.40
N VAL A 49 8.96 14.21 0.89
CA VAL A 49 10.15 13.80 1.63
C VAL A 49 10.07 12.31 1.94
N VAL A 50 11.10 11.57 1.58
CA VAL A 50 11.17 10.13 1.90
C VAL A 50 12.00 9.91 3.16
N LEU A 51 11.40 9.22 4.11
CA LEU A 51 12.03 8.80 5.36
C LEU A 51 11.97 7.28 5.48
N ALA A 52 12.84 6.73 6.31
CA ALA A 52 12.74 5.38 6.83
C ALA A 52 12.49 5.43 8.34
N ASP A 53 11.68 4.52 8.85
CA ASP A 53 11.53 4.30 10.28
C ASP A 53 12.81 3.65 10.89
N PRO A 54 12.91 3.49 12.22
CA PRO A 54 14.09 2.87 12.85
C PRO A 54 14.38 1.42 12.40
N GLU A 55 13.39 0.74 11.82
CA GLU A 55 13.57 -0.59 11.24
C GLU A 55 13.90 -0.55 9.73
N GLY A 56 14.00 0.65 9.15
CA GLY A 56 14.33 0.89 7.76
C GLY A 56 13.13 0.79 6.81
N ASN A 57 11.89 0.87 7.29
CA ASN A 57 10.72 0.87 6.40
C ASN A 57 10.46 2.28 5.88
N GLU A 58 10.32 2.39 4.55
CA GLU A 58 10.10 3.65 3.87
C GLU A 58 8.69 4.20 4.13
N LEU A 59 8.59 5.54 4.19
CA LEU A 59 7.35 6.30 4.19
C LEU A 59 7.58 7.65 3.52
N CYS A 60 6.54 8.19 2.89
CA CYS A 60 6.60 9.48 2.23
C CYS A 60 5.82 10.53 3.02
N ILE A 61 6.40 11.72 3.21
CA ILE A 61 5.75 12.88 3.77
C ILE A 61 5.36 13.79 2.60
N ILE A 62 4.09 13.75 2.25
CA ILE A 62 3.55 14.35 1.03
C ILE A 62 3.33 15.85 1.24
N GLU A 63 3.72 16.62 0.26
CA GLU A 63 3.55 18.08 0.23
C GLU A 63 2.07 18.49 0.22
N PRO A 64 1.72 19.67 0.76
CA PRO A 64 0.32 20.13 0.87
C PRO A 64 -0.33 20.49 -0.47
N THR A 65 0.47 20.63 -1.53
CA THR A 65 0.00 20.93 -2.89
C THR A 65 -0.42 19.70 -3.66
N ASN A 66 -0.22 18.51 -3.11
CA ASN A 66 -0.59 17.24 -3.74
C ASN A 66 -2.12 17.11 -3.86
N ARG A 67 -2.61 17.23 -5.10
CA ARG A 67 -4.05 17.17 -5.39
C ARG A 67 -4.60 15.75 -5.30
N PHE A 68 -3.77 14.76 -5.58
CA PHE A 68 -4.18 13.36 -5.58
C PHE A 68 -4.63 12.90 -4.19
N LEU A 69 -3.94 13.34 -3.12
CA LEU A 69 -4.26 12.98 -1.74
C LEU A 69 -4.97 14.07 -0.94
N SER A 70 -5.34 15.20 -1.58
CA SER A 70 -5.88 16.39 -0.88
C SER A 70 -7.16 16.16 -0.08
N SER A 71 -7.96 15.13 -0.42
CA SER A 71 -9.18 14.76 0.31
C SER A 71 -8.97 13.64 1.35
N CYS A 72 -7.74 13.16 1.48
CA CYS A 72 -7.43 12.05 2.38
C CYS A 72 -7.07 12.54 3.80
N PRO A 73 -7.23 11.69 4.82
CA PRO A 73 -6.75 11.96 6.18
C PRO A 73 -5.22 11.92 6.24
N ARG A 74 -4.64 12.08 7.44
CA ARG A 74 -3.18 12.05 7.66
C ARG A 74 -2.49 10.82 7.04
N LEU A 75 -3.06 9.64 7.14
CA LEU A 75 -2.67 8.50 6.30
C LEU A 75 -3.38 8.68 4.95
N GLY A 76 -2.66 9.23 3.98
CA GLY A 76 -3.18 9.57 2.66
C GLY A 76 -3.33 8.35 1.76
N ALA A 77 -2.29 7.54 1.71
CA ALA A 77 -2.31 6.29 0.95
C ALA A 77 -1.51 5.18 1.62
N VAL A 78 -1.90 3.95 1.27
CA VAL A 78 -1.06 2.76 1.31
C VAL A 78 -0.61 2.54 -0.12
N ASN A 79 0.63 2.90 -0.41
CA ASN A 79 1.19 2.84 -1.76
C ASN A 79 1.87 1.48 -1.96
N CYS A 80 1.44 0.78 -2.99
CA CYS A 80 1.89 -0.55 -3.34
C CYS A 80 2.61 -0.51 -4.68
N ASP A 81 3.70 -1.23 -4.78
CA ASP A 81 4.34 -1.53 -6.05
C ASP A 81 3.48 -2.52 -6.84
N GLY A 82 3.09 -2.15 -8.04
CA GLY A 82 2.21 -2.97 -8.87
C GLY A 82 1.86 -2.31 -10.20
N THR A 83 1.36 -3.12 -11.13
CA THR A 83 0.93 -2.67 -12.45
C THR A 83 -0.42 -1.94 -12.39
N ARG A 84 -0.78 -1.25 -13.48
CA ARG A 84 -2.10 -0.65 -13.65
C ARG A 84 -3.22 -1.71 -13.55
N GLU A 85 -3.00 -2.89 -14.10
CA GLU A 85 -3.93 -4.02 -14.06
C GLU A 85 -4.21 -4.48 -12.63
N LEU A 86 -3.22 -4.34 -11.74
CA LEU A 86 -3.39 -4.69 -10.32
C LEU A 86 -4.44 -3.81 -9.64
N GLY A 87 -4.50 -2.51 -9.97
CA GLY A 87 -5.56 -1.63 -9.47
C GLY A 87 -6.95 -2.03 -9.93
N HIS A 88 -7.10 -2.42 -11.20
CA HIS A 88 -8.37 -2.96 -11.72
C HIS A 88 -8.75 -4.27 -11.03
N PHE A 89 -7.78 -5.17 -10.83
CA PHE A 89 -7.99 -6.40 -10.06
C PHE A 89 -8.52 -6.09 -8.66
N TRP A 90 -7.87 -5.19 -7.94
CA TRP A 90 -8.26 -4.85 -6.57
C TRP A 90 -9.62 -4.16 -6.51
N SER A 91 -9.92 -3.26 -7.46
CA SER A 91 -11.26 -2.65 -7.57
C SER A 91 -12.35 -3.71 -7.68
N ALA A 92 -12.17 -4.70 -8.55
CA ALA A 92 -13.12 -5.79 -8.73
C ALA A 92 -13.17 -6.73 -7.51
N ALA A 93 -12.02 -7.01 -6.88
CA ALA A 93 -11.89 -7.96 -5.79
C ALA A 93 -12.58 -7.49 -4.50
N ILE A 94 -12.41 -6.21 -4.14
CA ILE A 94 -12.95 -5.64 -2.89
C ILE A 94 -14.20 -4.78 -3.10
N GLY A 95 -14.58 -4.52 -4.37
CA GLY A 95 -15.74 -3.70 -4.72
C GLY A 95 -15.56 -2.19 -4.44
N TRP A 96 -14.32 -1.73 -4.35
CA TRP A 96 -14.02 -0.30 -4.19
C TRP A 96 -13.88 0.36 -5.56
N PRO A 97 -14.44 1.59 -5.76
CA PRO A 97 -14.29 2.29 -7.02
C PRO A 97 -12.85 2.68 -7.29
N LEU A 98 -12.43 2.59 -8.55
CA LEU A 98 -11.24 3.27 -9.04
C LEU A 98 -11.49 4.78 -8.96
N VAL A 99 -10.63 5.49 -8.21
CA VAL A 99 -10.69 6.95 -8.06
C VAL A 99 -9.55 7.65 -8.80
N TRP A 100 -8.62 6.88 -9.32
CA TRP A 100 -7.53 7.31 -10.18
C TRP A 100 -7.14 6.19 -11.15
N ASP A 101 -6.91 6.52 -12.43
CA ASP A 101 -6.46 5.60 -13.48
C ASP A 101 -5.82 6.43 -14.60
N GLN A 102 -4.53 6.81 -14.42
CA GLN A 102 -3.77 7.65 -15.35
C GLN A 102 -2.28 7.28 -15.29
N ASP A 103 -1.61 7.39 -16.44
CA ASP A 103 -0.15 7.27 -16.55
C ASP A 103 0.43 6.00 -15.90
N GLU A 104 -0.24 4.86 -16.10
CA GLU A 104 0.08 3.55 -15.49
C GLU A 104 -0.18 3.45 -13.97
N GLU A 105 -0.61 4.55 -13.34
CA GLU A 105 -0.95 4.56 -11.92
C GLU A 105 -2.45 4.34 -11.71
N THR A 106 -2.78 3.65 -10.63
CA THR A 106 -4.16 3.41 -10.23
C THR A 106 -4.37 3.60 -8.74
N ALA A 107 -5.59 3.96 -8.36
CA ALA A 107 -5.98 3.99 -6.96
C ALA A 107 -7.44 3.58 -6.77
N VAL A 108 -7.71 2.89 -5.68
CA VAL A 108 -9.06 2.66 -5.16
C VAL A 108 -9.23 3.35 -3.81
N GLN A 109 -10.47 3.70 -3.48
CA GLN A 109 -10.83 4.24 -2.18
C GLN A 109 -12.16 3.66 -1.73
N ALA A 110 -12.41 3.61 -0.42
CA ALA A 110 -13.67 3.15 0.11
C ALA A 110 -14.85 3.88 -0.57
N PRO A 111 -16.01 3.22 -0.82
CA PRO A 111 -17.16 3.83 -1.50
C PRO A 111 -17.71 5.09 -0.82
N THR A 112 -17.43 5.27 0.46
CA THR A 112 -17.76 6.48 1.22
C THR A 112 -16.92 7.69 0.82
N GLY A 113 -15.82 7.51 0.06
CA GLY A 113 -14.86 8.56 -0.27
C GLY A 113 -14.02 9.03 0.90
N THR A 114 -14.00 8.26 2.00
CA THR A 114 -13.27 8.59 3.23
C THR A 114 -12.16 7.55 3.50
N GLY A 115 -11.17 7.95 4.29
CA GLY A 115 -10.01 7.09 4.59
C GLY A 115 -8.91 7.19 3.54
N PRO A 116 -7.81 6.42 3.72
CA PRO A 116 -6.70 6.40 2.79
C PRO A 116 -7.10 5.78 1.44
N LYS A 117 -6.34 6.12 0.42
CA LYS A 117 -6.36 5.38 -0.85
C LYS A 117 -5.46 4.15 -0.75
N LEU A 118 -5.78 3.12 -1.51
CA LEU A 118 -4.87 2.04 -1.84
C LEU A 118 -4.42 2.28 -3.28
N THR A 119 -3.12 2.41 -3.49
CA THR A 119 -2.55 2.90 -4.76
C THR A 119 -1.51 1.94 -5.32
N TRP A 120 -1.33 1.98 -6.64
CA TRP A 120 -0.28 1.25 -7.36
C TRP A 120 0.44 2.21 -8.29
N SER A 121 1.77 2.27 -8.16
CA SER A 121 2.61 3.30 -8.78
C SER A 121 2.98 3.02 -10.23
N GLY A 122 2.60 1.86 -10.78
CA GLY A 122 3.02 1.46 -12.13
C GLY A 122 4.49 0.99 -12.21
N PRO A 123 4.96 0.63 -13.43
CA PRO A 123 6.33 0.22 -13.64
C PRO A 123 7.33 1.40 -13.54
N PRO A 124 8.62 1.14 -13.21
CA PRO A 124 9.24 -0.18 -13.06
C PRO A 124 8.92 -0.82 -11.70
N LEU A 125 8.55 -2.10 -11.71
CA LEU A 125 8.24 -2.82 -10.48
C LEU A 125 9.52 -3.12 -9.70
N MET A 126 9.44 -3.01 -8.37
CA MET A 126 10.54 -3.35 -7.48
C MET A 126 10.91 -4.83 -7.57
N PRO A 127 12.21 -5.18 -7.60
CA PRO A 127 12.63 -6.57 -7.58
C PRO A 127 12.24 -7.22 -6.24
N ARG A 128 11.70 -8.43 -6.30
CA ARG A 128 11.40 -9.21 -5.11
C ARG A 128 12.69 -9.86 -4.58
N LEU A 129 13.23 -9.32 -3.48
CA LEU A 129 14.50 -9.75 -2.87
C LEU A 129 14.31 -10.62 -1.63
N GLY A 130 13.26 -11.39 -1.59
CA GLY A 130 12.92 -12.27 -0.46
C GLY A 130 11.46 -12.13 -0.07
N ASP A 131 11.19 -12.21 1.22
CA ASP A 131 9.83 -12.05 1.75
C ASP A 131 9.50 -10.57 1.93
N ASP A 132 8.34 -10.13 1.41
CA ASP A 132 7.85 -8.78 1.62
C ASP A 132 7.65 -8.53 3.13
N ARG A 133 8.12 -7.40 3.64
CA ARG A 133 7.95 -7.04 5.06
C ARG A 133 6.51 -6.66 5.37
N PHE A 134 5.86 -6.03 4.41
CA PHE A 134 4.45 -5.67 4.47
C PHE A 134 3.65 -6.49 3.46
N HIS A 135 2.43 -6.81 3.82
CA HIS A 135 1.45 -7.42 2.93
C HIS A 135 0.04 -7.01 3.36
N LEU A 136 -0.90 -7.10 2.43
CA LEU A 136 -2.28 -6.72 2.70
C LEU A 136 -3.02 -7.84 3.42
N HIS A 137 -3.82 -7.46 4.42
CA HIS A 137 -4.86 -8.30 5.00
C HIS A 137 -6.22 -7.82 4.50
N VAL A 138 -6.98 -8.73 3.93
CA VAL A 138 -8.30 -8.44 3.36
C VAL A 138 -9.35 -9.24 4.11
N ALA A 139 -10.38 -8.56 4.60
CA ALA A 139 -11.57 -9.19 5.15
C ALA A 139 -12.70 -9.18 4.10
N PRO A 140 -13.51 -10.25 4.00
CA PRO A 140 -14.67 -10.26 3.12
C PRO A 140 -15.67 -9.18 3.54
N ALA A 141 -16.17 -8.39 2.58
CA ALA A 141 -17.16 -7.38 2.86
C ALA A 141 -18.57 -7.97 2.97
N GLY A 142 -19.46 -7.32 3.77
CA GLY A 142 -20.89 -7.62 3.77
C GLY A 142 -21.28 -8.99 4.33
N GLY A 143 -20.49 -9.56 5.23
CA GLY A 143 -20.78 -10.86 5.83
C GLY A 143 -20.59 -12.06 4.89
N ARG A 144 -19.87 -11.88 3.78
CA ARG A 144 -19.49 -12.97 2.88
C ARG A 144 -18.53 -13.91 3.60
N ARG A 145 -18.63 -15.21 3.31
CA ARG A 145 -17.66 -16.18 3.83
C ARG A 145 -16.30 -15.98 3.17
N ALA A 146 -15.21 -16.18 3.91
CA ALA A 146 -13.85 -16.09 3.37
C ALA A 146 -13.63 -17.00 2.14
N GLN A 147 -14.26 -18.18 2.14
CA GLN A 147 -14.17 -19.11 1.01
C GLN A 147 -14.79 -18.54 -0.28
N ASP A 148 -15.96 -17.87 -0.19
CA ASP A 148 -16.62 -17.28 -1.37
C ASP A 148 -15.82 -16.07 -1.90
N ALA A 149 -15.20 -15.31 -1.00
CA ALA A 149 -14.28 -14.23 -1.37
C ALA A 149 -13.04 -14.78 -2.07
N LEU A 150 -12.43 -15.84 -1.54
CA LEU A 150 -11.27 -16.48 -2.16
C LEU A 150 -11.59 -17.02 -3.56
N GLU A 151 -12.74 -17.64 -3.75
CA GLU A 151 -13.17 -18.13 -5.08
C GLU A 151 -13.30 -16.97 -6.09
N THR A 152 -13.81 -15.81 -5.64
CA THR A 152 -13.84 -14.58 -6.45
C THR A 152 -12.44 -14.12 -6.83
N LEU A 153 -11.51 -14.05 -5.86
CA LEU A 153 -10.13 -13.65 -6.09
C LEU A 153 -9.41 -14.56 -7.09
N LEU A 154 -9.59 -15.88 -6.95
CA LEU A 154 -9.02 -16.87 -7.86
C LEU A 154 -9.61 -16.73 -9.27
N ALA A 155 -10.91 -16.47 -9.39
CA ALA A 155 -11.56 -16.24 -10.68
C ALA A 155 -11.05 -14.96 -11.37
N LEU A 156 -10.57 -13.98 -10.61
CA LEU A 156 -9.94 -12.76 -11.11
C LEU A 156 -8.45 -12.93 -11.44
N GLY A 157 -7.87 -14.10 -11.20
CA GLY A 157 -6.47 -14.39 -11.56
C GLY A 157 -5.50 -14.49 -10.37
N ALA A 158 -5.98 -14.33 -9.13
CA ALA A 158 -5.16 -14.62 -7.96
C ALA A 158 -4.76 -16.10 -7.91
N THR A 159 -3.66 -16.40 -7.24
CA THR A 159 -3.18 -17.76 -7.05
C THR A 159 -3.05 -18.11 -5.57
N ARG A 160 -3.25 -19.38 -5.23
CA ARG A 160 -3.03 -19.82 -3.84
C ARG A 160 -1.54 -19.76 -3.51
N SER A 161 -1.22 -19.27 -2.30
CA SER A 161 0.13 -19.33 -1.76
C SER A 161 0.27 -20.55 -0.85
N GLU A 162 1.37 -21.30 -1.04
CA GLU A 162 1.74 -22.39 -0.11
C GLU A 162 2.35 -21.86 1.19
N ARG A 163 2.72 -20.58 1.22
CA ARG A 163 3.33 -19.92 2.37
C ARG A 163 2.24 -19.48 3.35
N GLN A 164 2.23 -20.07 4.53
CA GLN A 164 1.35 -19.65 5.61
C GLN A 164 2.00 -18.51 6.40
N ARG A 165 1.74 -17.27 6.01
CA ARG A 165 2.29 -16.06 6.65
C ARG A 165 1.49 -15.60 7.86
N CYS A 166 0.18 -15.90 7.89
CA CYS A 166 -0.73 -15.39 8.89
C CYS A 166 -1.46 -16.56 9.57
N ALA A 167 -1.36 -16.66 10.88
CA ALA A 167 -2.15 -17.64 11.63
C ALA A 167 -3.66 -17.32 11.49
N GLY A 168 -4.47 -18.31 11.11
CA GLY A 168 -5.92 -18.16 10.98
C GLY A 168 -6.39 -17.43 9.71
N ALA A 169 -5.52 -17.22 8.72
CA ALA A 169 -5.89 -16.63 7.44
C ALA A 169 -5.44 -17.52 6.26
N THR A 170 -6.15 -17.42 5.14
CA THR A 170 -5.74 -18.08 3.90
C THR A 170 -4.77 -17.18 3.14
N ALA A 171 -3.56 -17.68 2.87
CA ALA A 171 -2.57 -16.97 2.09
C ALA A 171 -2.78 -17.19 0.59
N TRP A 172 -2.66 -16.12 -0.19
CA TRP A 172 -2.76 -16.11 -1.64
C TRP A 172 -1.88 -15.01 -2.24
N ARG A 173 -1.81 -14.95 -3.56
CA ARG A 173 -1.10 -13.93 -4.30
C ARG A 173 -2.02 -13.27 -5.30
N ASP A 174 -1.88 -11.96 -5.41
CA ASP A 174 -2.54 -11.18 -6.45
C ASP A 174 -1.91 -11.44 -7.85
N VAL A 175 -2.41 -10.75 -8.87
CA VAL A 175 -1.98 -10.95 -10.26
C VAL A 175 -0.51 -10.56 -10.51
N ASP A 176 0.07 -9.67 -9.70
CA ASP A 176 1.49 -9.30 -9.74
C ASP A 176 2.34 -10.14 -8.77
N GLY A 177 1.72 -11.14 -8.15
CA GLY A 177 2.37 -12.10 -7.25
C GLY A 177 2.66 -11.56 -5.85
N ASN A 178 2.05 -10.44 -5.41
CA ASN A 178 2.19 -9.94 -4.05
C ASN A 178 1.45 -10.84 -3.06
N ASP A 179 2.08 -11.10 -1.92
CA ASP A 179 1.47 -11.93 -0.88
C ASP A 179 0.32 -11.16 -0.19
N VAL A 180 -0.83 -11.82 -0.03
CA VAL A 180 -2.02 -11.29 0.62
C VAL A 180 -2.60 -12.33 1.57
N CYS A 181 -3.12 -11.90 2.71
CA CYS A 181 -3.84 -12.75 3.64
C CYS A 181 -5.34 -12.43 3.61
N LEU A 182 -6.16 -13.42 3.29
CA LEU A 182 -7.60 -13.34 3.46
C LEU A 182 -7.95 -13.79 4.89
N VAL A 183 -8.43 -12.86 5.70
CA VAL A 183 -8.78 -13.12 7.10
C VAL A 183 -10.28 -13.42 7.22
N GLU A 184 -10.65 -14.31 8.13
CA GLU A 184 -12.05 -14.45 8.52
C GLU A 184 -12.43 -13.27 9.41
N GLU A 185 -13.64 -12.70 9.20
CA GLU A 185 -14.16 -11.71 10.14
C GLU A 185 -14.16 -12.32 11.54
N ALA A 186 -13.55 -11.62 12.50
CA ALA A 186 -13.71 -11.96 13.90
C ALA A 186 -15.19 -11.81 14.24
N ARG A 187 -15.83 -12.90 14.62
CA ARG A 187 -17.23 -12.94 15.08
C ARG A 187 -17.40 -12.17 16.38
#